data_28c685aa27052df46cc24f730b12d2ca
#
_entry.id   28c685aa27052df46cc24f730b12d2ca
#
_cell.length_a   1.000
_cell.length_b   1.000
_cell.length_c   1.000
_cell.angle_alpha   90.00
_cell.angle_beta   90.00
_cell.angle_gamma   90.00
#
_symmetry.space_group_name_H-M   'P 1'
#
loop_
_entity.id
_entity.type
_entity.pdbx_description
1 polymer ?
#
loop_
_entity_poly.entity_id
_entity_poly.type
_entity_poly.pdbx_seq_one_letter_code
_entity_poly.pdbx_strand_id
1 'polypeptide(L)'
;MGEKTYGQKRESTKHKRSAKKREKFECENAYPVSVRKDLSVKVSAIVEQNRVACSYDVETETDYFDVNGIISHNCRTRVVANVHGQPTTEGRGNLSFTTINLPRLAIESEGNAIVFMDKVKSVADDVIQQLLERFEVQARRKVYNYPFLMGQGVWRDSENLHEDDEVREVIKHGTLTLGFIGLAEAMVALFGKHHGQDKNVASYAYDVVKSLRKVCDDATEKYQLNFSLIATPAEGLSGRFTRMDRKKFGIIQGVTDREFYTNSMHVPVYFPISIWKKIDIEAPYHELCNGGHISYVELDGDVSKNPEAFEAVIKYMADAGIGYGAVNVPVDFDPVCGYTGVIGDTCPRCGRKDGEKVSAERIHELRKKYHR
;
A
#
# COMPACT_ATOMS: atom_id res chain seq x y z
N MET A 1 16.01 -2.34 -64.17
CA MET A 1 15.60 -3.76 -64.24
C MET A 1 16.01 -4.37 -62.90
N GLY A 2 15.23 -4.81 -61.96
CA GLY A 2 13.82 -5.03 -61.81
C GLY A 2 13.61 -5.15 -60.29
N GLU A 3 12.65 -4.42 -59.80
CA GLU A 3 12.15 -4.53 -58.43
C GLU A 3 11.52 -5.90 -58.17
N LYS A 4 11.77 -6.47 -56.99
CA LYS A 4 10.92 -7.48 -56.38
C LYS A 4 10.54 -7.09 -54.97
N THR A 5 9.34 -6.54 -54.85
CA THR A 5 8.58 -6.35 -53.64
C THR A 5 8.11 -7.69 -53.09
N TYR A 6 8.48 -8.00 -51.81
CA TYR A 6 7.86 -9.08 -51.05
C TYR A 6 6.90 -8.46 -50.00
N GLY A 7 5.62 -8.48 -50.34
CA GLY A 7 4.56 -8.22 -49.40
C GLY A 7 4.15 -9.50 -48.67
N GLN A 8 4.46 -9.65 -47.40
CA GLN A 8 3.86 -10.66 -46.56
C GLN A 8 2.67 -10.08 -45.85
N LYS A 9 1.47 -10.52 -46.26
CA LYS A 9 0.24 -10.35 -45.49
C LYS A 9 0.32 -11.17 -44.19
N ARG A 10 0.36 -10.53 -43.04
CA ARG A 10 0.09 -11.18 -41.77
C ARG A 10 -1.44 -11.28 -41.58
N GLU A 11 -1.97 -12.48 -41.65
CA GLU A 11 -3.32 -12.80 -41.21
C GLU A 11 -3.41 -12.63 -39.70
N SER A 12 -4.24 -11.66 -39.25
CA SER A 12 -4.59 -11.48 -37.88
C SER A 12 -5.64 -12.51 -37.47
N THR A 13 -5.24 -13.55 -36.79
CA THR A 13 -6.18 -14.43 -36.07
C THR A 13 -6.88 -13.65 -34.98
N LYS A 14 -8.10 -13.22 -35.27
CA LYS A 14 -9.02 -12.66 -34.28
C LYS A 14 -9.42 -13.74 -33.29
N HIS A 15 -8.76 -13.77 -32.12
CA HIS A 15 -9.29 -14.50 -30.99
C HIS A 15 -10.55 -13.77 -30.50
N LYS A 16 -11.70 -14.33 -30.82
CA LYS A 16 -12.98 -13.94 -30.21
C LYS A 16 -12.92 -14.32 -28.72
N ARG A 17 -12.57 -13.37 -27.87
CA ARG A 17 -12.85 -13.48 -26.44
C ARG A 17 -14.38 -13.45 -26.28
N SER A 18 -14.96 -14.59 -25.92
CA SER A 18 -16.37 -14.64 -25.52
C SER A 18 -16.55 -13.77 -24.29
N ALA A 19 -17.34 -12.69 -24.43
CA ALA A 19 -17.76 -11.89 -23.29
C ALA A 19 -18.66 -12.77 -22.40
N LYS A 20 -18.10 -13.25 -21.27
CA LYS A 20 -18.91 -13.93 -20.25
C LYS A 20 -19.90 -12.92 -19.69
N LYS A 21 -21.19 -13.23 -19.81
CA LYS A 21 -22.30 -12.42 -19.28
C LYS A 21 -22.15 -12.31 -17.76
N ARG A 22 -22.06 -11.09 -17.23
CA ARG A 22 -22.14 -10.80 -15.80
C ARG A 22 -23.62 -10.80 -15.41
N GLU A 23 -23.99 -11.56 -14.41
CA GLU A 23 -25.33 -11.46 -13.79
C GLU A 23 -25.25 -10.43 -12.67
N LYS A 24 -26.12 -9.43 -12.73
CA LYS A 24 -26.34 -8.47 -11.64
C LYS A 24 -27.39 -9.07 -10.69
N PHE A 25 -27.04 -9.15 -9.42
CA PHE A 25 -27.99 -9.43 -8.35
C PHE A 25 -28.35 -8.11 -7.69
N GLU A 26 -29.61 -7.70 -7.84
CA GLU A 26 -30.16 -6.53 -7.15
C GLU A 26 -30.85 -7.01 -5.86
N CYS A 27 -30.38 -6.56 -4.71
CA CYS A 27 -31.13 -6.61 -3.46
C CYS A 27 -31.64 -5.22 -3.15
N GLU A 28 -32.87 -5.08 -2.71
CA GLU A 28 -33.55 -3.78 -2.48
C GLU A 28 -32.85 -2.83 -1.50
N ASN A 29 -31.80 -3.27 -0.80
CA ASN A 29 -30.98 -2.42 0.11
C ASN A 29 -29.50 -2.86 0.11
N ALA A 30 -28.96 -3.35 -0.99
CA ALA A 30 -27.57 -3.79 -1.06
C ALA A 30 -26.86 -3.23 -2.28
N TYR A 31 -25.59 -2.88 -2.11
CA TYR A 31 -24.69 -2.51 -3.19
C TYR A 31 -24.62 -3.65 -4.22
N PRO A 32 -24.57 -3.35 -5.53
CA PRO A 32 -24.51 -4.38 -6.57
C PRO A 32 -23.20 -5.17 -6.47
N VAL A 33 -23.31 -6.46 -6.09
CA VAL A 33 -22.18 -7.38 -6.08
C VAL A 33 -22.11 -8.10 -7.42
N SER A 34 -21.01 -7.93 -8.14
CA SER A 34 -20.76 -8.63 -9.40
C SER A 34 -20.05 -9.96 -9.13
N VAL A 35 -20.75 -11.09 -9.29
CA VAL A 35 -20.20 -12.42 -9.10
C VAL A 35 -19.85 -13.07 -10.44
N ARG A 36 -18.68 -13.73 -10.52
CA ARG A 36 -18.33 -14.54 -11.71
C ARG A 36 -19.23 -15.78 -11.79
N LYS A 37 -19.63 -16.14 -13.00
CA LYS A 37 -20.53 -17.29 -13.27
C LYS A 37 -19.94 -18.66 -12.97
N ASP A 38 -18.63 -18.76 -12.81
CA ASP A 38 -17.85 -19.94 -12.50
C ASP A 38 -17.72 -20.21 -10.99
N LEU A 39 -18.13 -19.25 -10.15
CA LEU A 39 -18.25 -19.39 -8.72
C LEU A 39 -19.73 -19.43 -8.35
N SER A 40 -20.25 -20.60 -8.08
CA SER A 40 -21.63 -20.75 -7.58
C SER A 40 -21.68 -20.36 -6.10
N VAL A 41 -21.63 -19.08 -5.81
CA VAL A 41 -21.82 -18.54 -4.45
C VAL A 41 -23.29 -18.23 -4.27
N LYS A 42 -23.91 -18.90 -3.30
CA LYS A 42 -25.28 -18.60 -2.88
C LYS A 42 -25.22 -17.61 -1.72
N VAL A 43 -25.55 -16.35 -1.98
CA VAL A 43 -25.73 -15.36 -0.91
C VAL A 43 -27.00 -15.68 -0.18
N SER A 44 -26.91 -16.14 1.08
CA SER A 44 -28.05 -16.55 1.91
C SER A 44 -28.68 -15.40 2.70
N ALA A 45 -27.89 -14.36 3.04
CA ALA A 45 -28.38 -13.14 3.68
C ALA A 45 -27.36 -12.02 3.53
N ILE A 46 -27.83 -10.78 3.42
CA ILE A 46 -27.03 -9.56 3.55
C ILE A 46 -27.54 -8.85 4.79
N VAL A 47 -26.69 -8.70 5.79
CA VAL A 47 -27.00 -7.99 7.03
C VAL A 47 -26.23 -6.69 7.03
N GLU A 48 -26.94 -5.56 6.97
CA GLU A 48 -26.36 -4.25 7.12
C GLU A 48 -25.99 -4.05 8.59
N GLN A 49 -24.68 -3.95 8.86
CA GLN A 49 -24.19 -3.62 10.19
C GLN A 49 -23.71 -2.17 10.16
N ASN A 50 -24.43 -1.28 10.86
CA ASN A 50 -24.01 0.12 11.11
C ASN A 50 -22.81 0.17 12.08
N ARG A 51 -21.76 -0.59 11.82
CA ARG A 51 -20.50 -0.56 12.57
C ARG A 51 -19.38 -0.26 11.59
N VAL A 52 -18.54 0.71 11.96
CA VAL A 52 -17.21 0.85 11.35
C VAL A 52 -16.44 -0.41 11.76
N ALA A 53 -16.46 -1.41 10.91
CA ALA A 53 -15.71 -2.63 11.14
C ALA A 53 -14.25 -2.40 10.68
N CYS A 54 -13.28 -2.84 11.47
CA CYS A 54 -11.92 -2.98 11.01
C CYS A 54 -11.90 -3.99 9.84
N SER A 55 -11.24 -3.63 8.75
CA SER A 55 -11.01 -4.53 7.63
C SER A 55 -9.63 -5.15 7.78
N TYR A 56 -9.55 -6.45 7.70
CA TYR A 56 -8.29 -7.21 7.73
C TYR A 56 -8.05 -7.83 6.37
N ASP A 57 -6.79 -7.87 5.97
CA ASP A 57 -6.35 -8.40 4.70
C ASP A 57 -5.34 -9.52 4.91
N VAL A 58 -5.28 -10.47 3.98
CA VAL A 58 -4.37 -11.60 4.00
C VAL A 58 -3.50 -11.51 2.75
N GLU A 59 -2.18 -11.37 2.93
CA GLU A 59 -1.24 -11.42 1.84
C GLU A 59 -1.03 -12.89 1.42
N THR A 60 -1.16 -13.17 0.14
CA THR A 60 -0.98 -14.49 -0.45
C THR A 60 0.02 -14.40 -1.61
N GLU A 61 0.58 -15.52 -2.04
CA GLU A 61 1.52 -15.58 -3.19
C GLU A 61 0.93 -15.01 -4.50
N THR A 62 -0.38 -14.92 -4.60
CA THR A 62 -1.09 -14.45 -5.80
C THR A 62 -1.72 -13.08 -5.63
N ASP A 63 -1.53 -12.41 -4.48
CA ASP A 63 -2.20 -11.17 -4.08
C ASP A 63 -3.75 -11.26 -4.05
N TYR A 64 -4.28 -12.47 -4.18
CA TYR A 64 -5.70 -12.77 -4.11
C TYR A 64 -5.99 -13.79 -3.01
N PHE A 65 -7.06 -13.60 -2.31
CA PHE A 65 -7.55 -14.56 -1.30
C PHE A 65 -9.06 -14.71 -1.38
N ASP A 66 -9.54 -15.85 -0.95
CA ASP A 66 -10.96 -16.16 -0.90
C ASP A 66 -11.50 -15.96 0.52
N VAL A 67 -12.52 -15.11 0.65
CA VAL A 67 -13.25 -14.92 1.89
C VAL A 67 -14.68 -15.38 1.66
N ASN A 68 -15.00 -16.57 2.12
CA ASN A 68 -16.32 -17.17 1.96
C ASN A 68 -16.83 -17.21 0.50
N GLY A 69 -15.93 -17.51 -0.45
CA GLY A 69 -16.24 -17.56 -1.88
C GLY A 69 -16.15 -16.20 -2.60
N ILE A 70 -15.65 -15.16 -1.96
CA ILE A 70 -15.40 -13.85 -2.56
C ILE A 70 -13.89 -13.70 -2.71
N ILE A 71 -13.42 -13.56 -3.95
CA ILE A 71 -12.01 -13.27 -4.23
C ILE A 71 -11.76 -11.78 -3.96
N SER A 72 -10.86 -11.50 -3.03
CA SER A 72 -10.41 -10.16 -2.66
C SER A 72 -8.97 -9.90 -3.05
N HIS A 73 -8.56 -8.65 -3.13
CA HIS A 73 -7.23 -8.21 -3.49
C HIS A 73 -6.73 -7.13 -2.54
N ASN A 74 -5.43 -7.15 -2.21
CA ASN A 74 -4.82 -6.21 -1.28
C ASN A 74 -4.80 -4.78 -1.80
N CYS A 75 -5.25 -3.83 -0.97
CA CYS A 75 -5.12 -2.40 -1.23
C CYS A 75 -5.04 -1.60 0.06
N ARG A 76 -4.00 -0.76 0.21
CA ARG A 76 -3.80 0.10 1.40
C ARG A 76 -4.46 1.45 1.28
N THR A 77 -4.82 1.87 0.07
CA THR A 77 -5.37 3.20 -0.16
C THR A 77 -6.84 3.27 0.27
N ARG A 78 -7.20 4.37 0.92
CA ARG A 78 -8.58 4.65 1.36
C ARG A 78 -9.07 5.95 0.74
N VAL A 79 -10.34 5.97 0.38
CA VAL A 79 -11.07 7.16 -0.05
C VAL A 79 -12.23 7.32 0.92
N VAL A 80 -12.10 8.20 1.92
CA VAL A 80 -13.06 8.26 3.03
C VAL A 80 -13.90 9.51 2.97
N ALA A 81 -13.30 10.70 3.17
CA ALA A 81 -14.02 11.97 3.20
C ALA A 81 -14.32 12.49 1.79
N ASN A 82 -15.38 13.29 1.64
CA ASN A 82 -15.71 13.98 0.41
C ASN A 82 -16.28 15.36 0.73
N VAL A 83 -15.54 16.41 0.42
CA VAL A 83 -16.00 17.79 0.62
C VAL A 83 -17.11 18.23 -0.35
N HIS A 84 -17.35 17.43 -1.41
CA HIS A 84 -18.33 17.70 -2.45
C HIS A 84 -19.53 16.75 -2.43
N GLY A 85 -19.84 16.12 -1.32
CA GLY A 85 -20.99 15.22 -1.22
C GLY A 85 -20.86 14.15 -0.15
N GLN A 86 -21.57 13.06 -0.35
CA GLN A 86 -21.57 11.95 0.62
C GLN A 86 -20.18 11.32 0.75
N PRO A 87 -19.76 10.94 1.97
CA PRO A 87 -18.47 10.30 2.23
C PRO A 87 -18.49 8.81 1.85
N THR A 88 -18.91 8.51 0.62
CA THR A 88 -18.89 7.15 0.07
C THR A 88 -17.60 6.91 -0.69
N THR A 89 -17.19 5.65 -0.81
CA THR A 89 -16.03 5.25 -1.62
C THR A 89 -16.40 4.88 -3.05
N GLU A 90 -17.68 4.62 -3.29
CA GLU A 90 -18.21 4.19 -4.59
C GLU A 90 -18.02 5.29 -5.66
N GLY A 91 -17.53 4.89 -6.82
CA GLY A 91 -17.30 5.78 -7.95
C GLY A 91 -16.19 6.81 -7.73
N ARG A 92 -15.31 6.61 -6.77
CA ARG A 92 -14.23 7.53 -6.40
C ARG A 92 -12.88 6.80 -6.35
N GLY A 93 -11.78 7.54 -6.34
CA GLY A 93 -10.44 6.97 -6.24
C GLY A 93 -9.37 8.01 -5.95
N ASN A 94 -8.14 7.55 -5.80
CA ASN A 94 -6.97 8.41 -5.69
C ASN A 94 -6.57 8.94 -7.06
N LEU A 95 -6.44 10.25 -7.19
CA LEU A 95 -6.00 10.93 -8.41
C LEU A 95 -4.49 10.97 -8.51
N SER A 96 -3.83 11.28 -7.41
CA SER A 96 -2.38 11.41 -7.36
C SER A 96 -1.88 11.31 -5.92
N PHE A 97 -0.65 10.84 -5.75
CA PHE A 97 0.05 10.90 -4.46
C PHE A 97 1.52 11.27 -4.65
N THR A 98 2.10 11.89 -3.62
CA THR A 98 3.52 12.24 -3.54
C THR A 98 4.03 11.90 -2.15
N THR A 99 5.20 11.27 -2.08
CA THR A 99 5.77 10.73 -0.84
C THR A 99 7.02 11.49 -0.41
N ILE A 100 7.04 11.91 0.85
CA ILE A 100 8.16 12.60 1.49
C ILE A 100 9.19 11.59 2.00
N ASN A 101 10.47 11.86 1.74
CA ASN A 101 11.60 11.15 2.31
C ASN A 101 11.99 11.79 3.66
N LEU A 102 11.40 11.32 4.77
CA LEU A 102 11.68 11.84 6.11
C LEU A 102 13.13 11.67 6.55
N PRO A 103 13.82 10.52 6.31
CA PRO A 103 15.24 10.35 6.65
C PRO A 103 16.14 11.42 6.06
N ARG A 104 15.92 11.79 4.79
CA ARG A 104 16.70 12.85 4.16
C ARG A 104 16.60 14.18 4.90
N LEU A 105 15.37 14.59 5.22
CA LEU A 105 15.12 15.83 5.94
C LEU A 105 15.75 15.79 7.33
N ALA A 106 15.73 14.66 8.00
CA ALA A 106 16.35 14.47 9.29
C ALA A 106 17.88 14.57 9.24
N ILE A 107 18.52 13.91 8.28
CA ILE A 107 19.98 14.02 8.06
C ILE A 107 20.36 15.47 7.80
N GLU A 108 19.66 16.17 6.91
CA GLU A 108 19.90 17.57 6.55
C GLU A 108 19.59 18.56 7.69
N SER A 109 18.98 18.11 8.75
CA SER A 109 18.69 18.91 9.95
C SER A 109 19.75 18.77 11.05
N GLU A 110 20.77 17.91 10.85
CA GLU A 110 21.95 17.78 11.72
C GLU A 110 21.61 17.63 13.20
N GLY A 111 20.60 16.80 13.51
CA GLY A 111 20.12 16.53 14.87
C GLY A 111 19.22 17.63 15.46
N ASN A 112 18.91 18.70 14.72
CA ASN A 112 18.03 19.76 15.20
C ASN A 112 16.56 19.45 14.88
N ALA A 113 15.80 19.04 15.91
CA ALA A 113 14.40 18.65 15.79
C ALA A 113 13.48 19.81 15.34
N ILE A 114 13.79 21.07 15.70
CA ILE A 114 12.99 22.24 15.29
C ILE A 114 13.19 22.47 13.77
N VAL A 115 14.43 22.50 13.32
CA VAL A 115 14.75 22.63 11.89
C VAL A 115 14.15 21.49 11.07
N PHE A 116 14.16 20.27 11.59
CA PHE A 116 13.53 19.14 10.94
C PHE A 116 12.02 19.35 10.77
N MET A 117 11.32 19.76 11.83
CA MET A 117 9.87 20.00 11.76
C MET A 117 9.51 21.11 10.78
N ASP A 118 10.30 22.18 10.73
CA ASP A 118 10.09 23.28 9.77
C ASP A 118 10.32 22.81 8.33
N LYS A 119 11.36 22.01 8.08
CA LYS A 119 11.60 21.39 6.77
C LYS A 119 10.47 20.45 6.36
N VAL A 120 9.97 19.62 7.29
CA VAL A 120 8.84 18.71 7.02
C VAL A 120 7.61 19.49 6.58
N LYS A 121 7.26 20.57 7.27
CA LYS A 121 6.13 21.44 6.90
C LYS A 121 6.34 22.10 5.55
N SER A 122 7.51 22.69 5.32
CA SER A 122 7.84 23.35 4.05
C SER A 122 7.74 22.39 2.86
N VAL A 123 8.31 21.18 2.99
CA VAL A 123 8.23 20.16 1.93
C VAL A 123 6.79 19.63 1.77
N ALA A 124 6.01 19.54 2.86
CA ALA A 124 4.61 19.17 2.76
C ALA A 124 3.80 20.22 1.98
N ASP A 125 4.05 21.51 2.19
CA ASP A 125 3.43 22.59 1.40
C ASP A 125 3.80 22.48 -0.08
N ASP A 126 5.07 22.21 -0.42
CA ASP A 126 5.51 21.95 -1.79
C ASP A 126 4.79 20.76 -2.42
N VAL A 127 4.57 19.68 -1.64
CA VAL A 127 3.79 18.53 -2.08
C VAL A 127 2.34 18.90 -2.36
N ILE A 128 1.70 19.72 -1.52
CA ILE A 128 0.35 20.20 -1.77
C ILE A 128 0.28 20.98 -3.09
N GLN A 129 1.22 21.88 -3.35
CA GLN A 129 1.27 22.62 -4.61
C GLN A 129 1.46 21.69 -5.82
N GLN A 130 2.35 20.71 -5.73
CA GLN A 130 2.55 19.72 -6.79
C GLN A 130 1.29 18.88 -7.05
N LEU A 131 0.55 18.51 -6.01
CA LEU A 131 -0.71 17.76 -6.15
C LEU A 131 -1.79 18.61 -6.81
N LEU A 132 -1.86 19.91 -6.51
CA LEU A 132 -2.76 20.86 -7.17
C LEU A 132 -2.43 21.01 -8.66
N GLU A 133 -1.15 21.15 -9.02
CA GLU A 133 -0.72 21.22 -10.43
C GLU A 133 -1.12 19.95 -11.19
N ARG A 134 -0.95 18.77 -10.58
CA ARG A 134 -1.40 17.50 -11.17
C ARG A 134 -2.91 17.42 -11.32
N PHE A 135 -3.65 17.91 -10.32
CA PHE A 135 -5.10 17.99 -10.40
C PHE A 135 -5.53 18.86 -11.58
N GLU A 136 -4.93 20.04 -11.76
CA GLU A 136 -5.22 20.95 -12.87
C GLU A 136 -4.95 20.31 -14.24
N VAL A 137 -3.85 19.55 -14.37
CA VAL A 137 -3.55 18.82 -15.60
C VAL A 137 -4.60 17.76 -15.91
N GLN A 138 -5.05 17.04 -14.88
CA GLN A 138 -6.07 16.00 -15.02
C GLN A 138 -7.46 16.62 -15.28
N ALA A 139 -7.80 17.71 -14.60
CA ALA A 139 -9.09 18.38 -14.68
C ALA A 139 -9.42 18.94 -16.07
N ARG A 140 -8.39 19.33 -16.82
CA ARG A 140 -8.52 19.81 -18.22
C ARG A 140 -8.63 18.70 -19.27
N ARG A 141 -8.52 17.44 -18.85
CA ARG A 141 -8.71 16.29 -19.74
C ARG A 141 -10.19 16.14 -20.06
N LYS A 142 -10.47 15.52 -21.20
CA LYS A 142 -11.80 15.24 -21.72
C LYS A 142 -12.25 13.84 -21.30
N VAL A 143 -13.56 13.62 -21.28
CA VAL A 143 -14.14 12.28 -21.00
C VAL A 143 -13.53 11.21 -21.89
N TYR A 144 -13.34 11.48 -23.19
CA TYR A 144 -12.73 10.51 -24.12
C TYR A 144 -11.30 10.09 -23.76
N ASN A 145 -10.58 10.85 -22.92
CA ASN A 145 -9.27 10.42 -22.41
C ASN A 145 -9.37 9.34 -21.32
N TYR A 146 -10.57 9.14 -20.77
CA TYR A 146 -10.87 8.17 -19.71
C TYR A 146 -12.04 7.26 -20.10
N PRO A 147 -11.94 6.51 -21.21
CA PRO A 147 -13.08 5.79 -21.78
C PRO A 147 -13.68 4.73 -20.86
N PHE A 148 -12.88 4.18 -19.92
CA PHE A 148 -13.37 3.22 -18.94
C PHE A 148 -13.98 3.92 -17.73
N LEU A 149 -13.24 4.86 -17.10
CA LEU A 149 -13.68 5.47 -15.85
C LEU A 149 -14.87 6.42 -16.05
N MET A 150 -14.81 7.25 -17.07
CA MET A 150 -15.80 8.29 -17.34
C MET A 150 -16.83 7.83 -18.38
N GLY A 151 -16.37 7.26 -19.50
CA GLY A 151 -17.24 6.86 -20.61
C GLY A 151 -18.15 5.66 -20.31
N GLN A 152 -17.91 4.89 -19.25
CA GLN A 152 -18.77 3.80 -18.79
C GLN A 152 -19.51 4.12 -17.47
N GLY A 153 -19.47 5.37 -17.00
CA GLY A 153 -20.15 5.79 -15.78
C GLY A 153 -19.59 5.11 -14.50
N VAL A 154 -18.30 4.69 -14.50
CA VAL A 154 -17.68 4.07 -13.34
C VAL A 154 -17.30 5.11 -12.29
N TRP A 155 -16.88 6.30 -12.74
CA TRP A 155 -16.59 7.41 -11.86
C TRP A 155 -17.88 8.17 -11.53
N ARG A 156 -17.99 8.60 -10.28
CA ARG A 156 -19.16 9.30 -9.74
C ARG A 156 -19.52 10.52 -10.58
N ASP A 157 -20.81 10.65 -10.89
CA ASP A 157 -21.41 11.75 -11.65
C ASP A 157 -20.92 11.88 -13.11
N SER A 158 -20.06 10.94 -13.59
CA SER A 158 -19.53 10.98 -14.97
C SER A 158 -20.58 10.72 -16.03
N GLU A 159 -21.72 10.11 -15.68
CA GLU A 159 -22.89 9.93 -16.56
C GLU A 159 -23.54 11.25 -16.97
N ASN A 160 -23.23 12.35 -16.26
CA ASN A 160 -23.75 13.68 -16.57
C ASN A 160 -22.87 14.44 -17.59
N LEU A 161 -21.73 13.86 -18.01
CA LEU A 161 -20.79 14.48 -18.94
C LEU A 161 -20.91 13.91 -20.35
N HIS A 162 -20.67 14.75 -21.33
CA HIS A 162 -20.51 14.36 -22.73
C HIS A 162 -19.05 14.04 -23.04
N GLU A 163 -18.78 13.32 -24.15
CA GLU A 163 -17.45 12.85 -24.52
C GLU A 163 -16.40 13.96 -24.61
N ASP A 164 -16.79 15.14 -25.06
CA ASP A 164 -15.93 16.32 -25.22
C ASP A 164 -15.87 17.26 -24.01
N ASP A 165 -16.54 16.93 -22.92
CA ASP A 165 -16.52 17.74 -21.71
C ASP A 165 -15.21 17.54 -20.92
N GLU A 166 -14.77 18.60 -20.23
CA GLU A 166 -13.71 18.49 -19.25
C GLU A 166 -14.18 17.72 -18.00
N VAL A 167 -13.31 16.88 -17.43
CA VAL A 167 -13.67 16.03 -16.29
C VAL A 167 -13.58 16.72 -14.93
N ARG A 168 -13.30 18.04 -14.90
CA ARG A 168 -13.11 18.83 -13.67
C ARG A 168 -14.20 18.62 -12.63
N GLU A 169 -15.45 18.72 -13.06
CA GLU A 169 -16.60 18.66 -12.16
C GLU A 169 -16.80 17.31 -11.49
N VAL A 170 -16.25 16.26 -12.05
CA VAL A 170 -16.37 14.91 -11.49
C VAL A 170 -15.11 14.43 -10.79
N ILE A 171 -13.89 14.78 -11.27
CA ILE A 171 -12.67 14.33 -10.59
C ILE A 171 -12.41 15.04 -9.27
N LYS A 172 -13.07 16.17 -8.97
CA LYS A 172 -13.02 16.81 -7.65
C LYS A 172 -13.46 15.89 -6.50
N HIS A 173 -14.20 14.82 -6.80
CA HIS A 173 -14.55 13.78 -5.83
C HIS A 173 -13.39 12.84 -5.48
N GLY A 174 -12.34 12.82 -6.29
CA GLY A 174 -11.14 12.01 -6.01
C GLY A 174 -10.25 12.61 -4.94
N THR A 175 -9.22 11.88 -4.53
CA THR A 175 -8.31 12.28 -3.47
C THR A 175 -6.92 12.63 -4.01
N LEU A 176 -6.31 13.63 -3.38
CA LEU A 176 -4.92 14.06 -3.56
C LEU A 176 -4.16 13.68 -2.28
N THR A 177 -3.13 12.85 -2.40
CA THR A 177 -2.62 12.18 -1.21
C THR A 177 -1.15 12.50 -0.97
N LEU A 178 -0.85 13.04 0.21
CA LEU A 178 0.49 13.20 0.73
C LEU A 178 0.88 11.91 1.46
N GLY A 179 2.08 11.40 1.17
CA GLY A 179 2.62 10.21 1.83
C GLY A 179 3.98 10.47 2.47
N PHE A 180 4.45 9.53 3.27
CA PHE A 180 5.76 9.59 3.90
C PHE A 180 6.38 8.20 4.07
N ILE A 181 7.72 8.16 4.15
CA ILE A 181 8.53 6.96 4.38
C ILE A 181 9.61 7.26 5.40
N GLY A 182 10.01 6.24 6.17
CA GLY A 182 11.23 6.25 6.96
C GLY A 182 11.11 7.04 8.26
N LEU A 183 9.95 7.03 8.91
CA LEU A 183 9.79 7.70 10.20
C LEU A 183 10.80 7.16 11.23
N ALA A 184 11.03 5.84 11.25
CA ALA A 184 11.97 5.22 12.17
C ALA A 184 13.40 5.73 11.96
N GLU A 185 13.88 5.73 10.71
CA GLU A 185 15.23 6.17 10.36
C GLU A 185 15.38 7.69 10.55
N ALA A 186 14.33 8.47 10.32
CA ALA A 186 14.34 9.92 10.63
C ALA A 186 14.54 10.16 12.13
N MET A 187 13.86 9.40 12.99
CA MET A 187 14.05 9.47 14.43
C MET A 187 15.45 9.04 14.86
N VAL A 188 16.00 8.00 14.24
CA VAL A 188 17.39 7.59 14.50
C VAL A 188 18.38 8.69 14.11
N ALA A 189 18.19 9.35 12.95
CA ALA A 189 19.04 10.45 12.52
C ALA A 189 19.00 11.65 13.47
N LEU A 190 17.86 11.92 14.11
CA LEU A 190 17.70 13.05 15.04
C LEU A 190 18.15 12.72 16.47
N PHE A 191 17.81 11.53 16.96
CA PHE A 191 17.88 11.20 18.39
C PHE A 191 18.71 9.95 18.70
N GLY A 192 19.27 9.27 17.70
CA GLY A 192 19.98 8.01 17.85
C GLY A 192 19.10 6.80 18.19
N LYS A 193 17.78 6.98 18.22
CA LYS A 193 16.79 5.94 18.55
C LYS A 193 15.53 6.14 17.71
N HIS A 194 14.87 5.04 17.34
CA HIS A 194 13.56 5.13 16.68
C HIS A 194 12.41 5.11 17.70
N HIS A 195 11.22 5.45 17.25
CA HIS A 195 10.00 5.59 18.06
C HIS A 195 9.53 4.31 18.77
N GLY A 196 10.00 3.13 18.34
CA GLY A 196 9.77 1.86 19.05
C GLY A 196 10.66 1.65 20.29
N GLN A 197 11.70 2.47 20.48
CA GLN A 197 12.70 2.30 21.54
C GLN A 197 12.55 3.25 22.72
N ASP A 198 11.95 4.43 22.48
CA ASP A 198 11.90 5.50 23.48
C ASP A 198 10.56 6.25 23.40
N LYS A 199 9.94 6.49 24.56
CA LYS A 199 8.62 7.13 24.64
C LYS A 199 8.62 8.60 24.20
N ASN A 200 9.69 9.34 24.48
CA ASN A 200 9.79 10.76 24.10
C ASN A 200 9.98 10.86 22.59
N VAL A 201 10.78 9.95 22.01
CA VAL A 201 10.95 9.84 20.56
C VAL A 201 9.64 9.41 19.90
N ALA A 202 8.88 8.50 20.51
CA ALA A 202 7.56 8.10 20.02
C ALA A 202 6.57 9.27 20.01
N SER A 203 6.56 10.10 21.06
CA SER A 203 5.73 11.31 21.11
C SER A 203 6.09 12.28 20.01
N TYR A 204 7.38 12.56 19.81
CA TYR A 204 7.82 13.44 18.73
C TYR A 204 7.51 12.89 17.34
N ALA A 205 7.70 11.59 17.12
CA ALA A 205 7.34 10.93 15.88
C ALA A 205 5.84 11.03 15.57
N TYR A 206 4.99 10.90 16.60
CA TYR A 206 3.56 11.11 16.46
C TYR A 206 3.24 12.57 16.08
N ASP A 207 3.89 13.55 16.70
CA ASP A 207 3.71 14.96 16.37
C ASP A 207 4.13 15.30 14.93
N VAL A 208 5.17 14.63 14.39
CA VAL A 208 5.57 14.75 12.98
C VAL A 208 4.43 14.31 12.07
N VAL A 209 3.87 13.12 12.28
CA VAL A 209 2.78 12.61 11.44
C VAL A 209 1.50 13.43 11.63
N LYS A 210 1.20 13.87 12.85
CA LYS A 210 0.10 14.78 13.15
C LYS A 210 0.23 16.12 12.42
N SER A 211 1.45 16.66 12.29
CA SER A 211 1.69 17.89 11.54
C SER A 211 1.43 17.70 10.04
N LEU A 212 1.85 16.57 9.45
CA LEU A 212 1.55 16.23 8.06
C LEU A 212 0.04 16.08 7.83
N ARG A 213 -0.68 15.45 8.77
CA ARG A 213 -2.13 15.35 8.70
C ARG A 213 -2.79 16.72 8.72
N LYS A 214 -2.34 17.61 9.61
CA LYS A 214 -2.83 18.98 9.67
C LYS A 214 -2.64 19.73 8.35
N VAL A 215 -1.50 19.60 7.68
CA VAL A 215 -1.27 20.21 6.35
C VAL A 215 -2.31 19.72 5.34
N CYS A 216 -2.65 18.43 5.35
CA CYS A 216 -3.69 17.90 4.48
C CYS A 216 -5.09 18.46 4.82
N ASP A 217 -5.43 18.57 6.10
CA ASP A 217 -6.71 19.10 6.54
C ASP A 217 -6.84 20.59 6.19
N ASP A 218 -5.79 21.40 6.46
CA ASP A 218 -5.73 22.82 6.09
C ASP A 218 -5.83 23.03 4.57
N ALA A 219 -5.16 22.16 3.78
CA ALA A 219 -5.26 22.19 2.32
C ALA A 219 -6.67 21.82 1.82
N THR A 220 -7.33 20.86 2.47
CA THR A 220 -8.70 20.47 2.15
C THR A 220 -9.66 21.65 2.37
N GLU A 221 -9.54 22.33 3.50
CA GLU A 221 -10.34 23.51 3.81
C GLU A 221 -10.07 24.67 2.82
N LYS A 222 -8.80 24.95 2.56
CA LYS A 222 -8.38 26.08 1.69
C LYS A 222 -8.76 25.90 0.23
N TYR A 223 -8.54 24.72 -0.32
CA TYR A 223 -8.69 24.48 -1.77
C TYR A 223 -10.00 23.78 -2.14
N GLN A 224 -10.79 23.36 -1.15
CA GLN A 224 -12.04 22.63 -1.36
C GLN A 224 -11.85 21.39 -2.25
N LEU A 225 -10.75 20.66 -2.03
CA LEU A 225 -10.44 19.36 -2.65
C LEU A 225 -10.10 18.34 -1.55
N ASN A 226 -10.24 17.06 -1.85
CA ASN A 226 -10.03 16.00 -0.86
C ASN A 226 -8.54 15.68 -0.72
N PHE A 227 -7.83 16.33 0.19
CA PHE A 227 -6.47 15.95 0.56
C PHE A 227 -6.49 14.91 1.68
N SER A 228 -5.54 13.99 1.63
CA SER A 228 -5.40 12.92 2.63
C SER A 228 -3.94 12.60 2.92
N LEU A 229 -3.68 12.04 4.09
CA LEU A 229 -2.37 11.53 4.48
C LEU A 229 -2.34 10.01 4.35
N ILE A 230 -1.34 9.45 3.65
CA ILE A 230 -1.15 8.01 3.51
C ILE A 230 0.16 7.55 4.17
N ALA A 231 0.08 6.45 4.88
CA ALA A 231 1.25 5.64 5.23
C ALA A 231 1.70 4.90 3.96
N THR A 232 2.62 5.49 3.18
CA THR A 232 2.92 5.07 1.81
C THR A 232 3.29 3.59 1.72
N PRO A 233 2.64 2.81 0.86
CA PRO A 233 3.07 1.46 0.51
C PRO A 233 4.29 1.54 -0.42
N ALA A 234 5.49 1.46 0.15
CA ALA A 234 6.70 1.92 -0.51
C ALA A 234 7.69 0.80 -0.81
N GLU A 235 7.29 -0.23 -1.52
CA GLU A 235 8.15 -1.37 -1.86
C GLU A 235 9.44 -0.94 -2.58
N GLY A 236 9.36 -0.52 -3.83
CA GLY A 236 10.55 -0.07 -4.59
C GLY A 236 11.06 1.33 -4.21
N LEU A 237 10.19 2.21 -3.72
CA LEU A 237 10.54 3.61 -3.41
C LEU A 237 11.40 3.71 -2.15
N SER A 238 11.16 2.88 -1.13
CA SER A 238 11.97 2.85 0.10
C SER A 238 13.44 2.54 -0.20
N GLY A 239 13.72 1.52 -1.01
CA GLY A 239 15.09 1.20 -1.43
C GLY A 239 15.71 2.24 -2.37
N ARG A 240 14.90 2.88 -3.22
CA ARG A 240 15.37 3.99 -4.07
C ARG A 240 15.84 5.18 -3.23
N PHE A 241 15.05 5.58 -2.22
CA PHE A 241 15.41 6.67 -1.32
C PHE A 241 16.69 6.37 -0.56
N THR A 242 16.81 5.16 0.02
CA THR A 242 18.02 4.75 0.73
C THR A 242 19.25 4.80 -0.15
N ARG A 243 19.20 4.29 -1.39
CA ARG A 243 20.33 4.37 -2.34
C ARG A 243 20.70 5.80 -2.69
N MET A 244 19.72 6.69 -2.89
CA MET A 244 19.97 8.09 -3.19
C MET A 244 20.64 8.81 -2.01
N ASP A 245 20.19 8.54 -0.78
CA ASP A 245 20.71 9.17 0.42
C ASP A 245 22.09 8.63 0.79
N ARG A 246 22.31 7.33 0.66
CA ARG A 246 23.63 6.70 0.80
C ARG A 246 24.64 7.28 -0.19
N LYS A 247 24.23 7.55 -1.43
CA LYS A 247 25.10 8.19 -2.42
C LYS A 247 25.45 9.63 -2.02
N LYS A 248 24.51 10.37 -1.41
CA LYS A 248 24.71 11.79 -1.06
C LYS A 248 25.44 11.98 0.26
N PHE A 249 25.11 11.19 1.27
CA PHE A 249 25.56 11.39 2.66
C PHE A 249 26.49 10.28 3.17
N GLY A 250 26.71 9.22 2.40
CA GLY A 250 27.45 8.04 2.85
C GLY A 250 26.59 7.07 3.67
N ILE A 251 27.28 6.13 4.31
CA ILE A 251 26.67 5.15 5.23
C ILE A 251 26.53 5.78 6.61
N ILE A 252 25.32 5.93 7.07
CA ILE A 252 24.99 6.40 8.41
C ILE A 252 24.32 5.23 9.15
N GLN A 253 24.96 4.79 10.25
CA GLN A 253 24.52 3.64 11.02
C GLN A 253 23.09 3.79 11.55
N GLY A 254 22.24 2.81 11.29
CA GLY A 254 20.83 2.81 11.67
C GLY A 254 19.94 3.69 10.80
N VAL A 255 20.49 4.35 9.76
CA VAL A 255 19.74 5.21 8.83
C VAL A 255 19.93 4.72 7.40
N THR A 256 21.13 4.86 6.81
CA THR A 256 21.39 4.51 5.40
C THR A 256 22.18 3.21 5.22
N ASP A 257 22.46 2.49 6.27
CA ASP A 257 23.25 1.26 6.28
C ASP A 257 22.50 0.02 5.76
N ARG A 258 21.18 0.09 5.63
CA ARG A 258 20.31 -0.99 5.13
C ARG A 258 19.88 -0.76 3.70
N GLU A 259 19.35 -1.79 3.04
CA GLU A 259 18.95 -1.72 1.63
C GLU A 259 17.69 -0.87 1.38
N PHE A 260 16.85 -0.67 2.39
CA PHE A 260 15.61 0.09 2.31
C PHE A 260 15.29 0.78 3.64
N TYR A 261 14.55 1.86 3.58
CA TYR A 261 13.94 2.51 4.74
C TYR A 261 12.70 1.77 5.19
N THR A 262 12.44 1.81 6.48
CA THR A 262 11.19 1.29 7.04
C THR A 262 9.99 2.02 6.42
N ASN A 263 8.97 1.27 6.02
CA ASN A 263 7.76 1.85 5.47
C ASN A 263 7.05 2.72 6.52
N SER A 264 6.71 3.93 6.12
CA SER A 264 5.83 4.86 6.83
C SER A 264 6.13 4.98 8.33
N MET A 265 5.14 4.60 9.18
CA MET A 265 5.17 4.68 10.64
C MET A 265 5.59 3.38 11.32
N HIS A 266 5.94 2.34 10.58
CA HIS A 266 6.21 1.04 11.19
C HIS A 266 7.41 1.05 12.14
N VAL A 267 7.32 0.23 13.18
CA VAL A 267 8.49 -0.20 13.93
C VAL A 267 9.33 -1.11 13.02
N PRO A 268 10.66 -0.88 12.91
CA PRO A 268 11.49 -1.68 12.02
C PRO A 268 11.38 -3.19 12.30
N VAL A 269 11.23 -3.98 11.23
CA VAL A 269 11.04 -5.44 11.33
C VAL A 269 12.20 -6.17 12.02
N TYR A 270 13.40 -5.63 11.93
CA TYR A 270 14.60 -6.18 12.60
C TYR A 270 14.67 -5.87 14.10
N PHE A 271 13.78 -5.02 14.61
CA PHE A 271 13.78 -4.67 16.02
C PHE A 271 12.99 -5.70 16.83
N PRO A 272 13.63 -6.38 17.82
CA PRO A 272 12.97 -7.40 18.62
C PRO A 272 11.93 -6.76 19.55
N ILE A 273 10.66 -6.94 19.22
CA ILE A 273 9.53 -6.40 19.96
C ILE A 273 8.38 -7.40 19.94
N SER A 274 7.61 -7.49 21.02
CA SER A 274 6.39 -8.29 21.00
C SER A 274 5.34 -7.69 20.08
N ILE A 275 4.52 -8.54 19.44
CA ILE A 275 3.44 -8.11 18.55
C ILE A 275 2.49 -7.14 19.24
N TRP A 276 2.14 -7.37 20.49
CA TRP A 276 1.28 -6.51 21.31
C TRP A 276 1.82 -5.09 21.40
N LYS A 277 3.09 -4.98 21.79
CA LYS A 277 3.76 -3.68 21.93
C LYS A 277 3.95 -3.00 20.56
N LYS A 278 4.19 -3.75 19.49
CA LYS A 278 4.24 -3.21 18.13
C LYS A 278 2.90 -2.60 17.75
N ILE A 279 1.80 -3.32 17.98
CA ILE A 279 0.43 -2.85 17.72
C ILE A 279 0.16 -1.57 18.53
N ASP A 280 0.48 -1.52 19.81
CA ASP A 280 0.27 -0.33 20.67
C ASP A 280 1.01 0.91 20.15
N ILE A 281 2.20 0.73 19.57
CA ILE A 281 3.01 1.82 19.02
C ILE A 281 2.46 2.29 17.68
N GLU A 282 2.00 1.39 16.81
CA GLU A 282 1.55 1.71 15.46
C GLU A 282 0.08 2.18 15.41
N ALA A 283 -0.77 1.69 16.29
CA ALA A 283 -2.20 1.98 16.29
C ALA A 283 -2.57 3.48 16.28
N PRO A 284 -1.92 4.37 17.04
CA PRO A 284 -2.26 5.79 17.03
C PRO A 284 -2.07 6.49 15.68
N TYR A 285 -1.21 5.96 14.81
CA TYR A 285 -0.98 6.53 13.48
C TYR A 285 -2.10 6.21 12.49
N HIS A 286 -2.88 5.16 12.73
CA HIS A 286 -3.95 4.74 11.83
C HIS A 286 -5.03 5.81 11.67
N GLU A 287 -5.39 6.50 12.75
CA GLU A 287 -6.35 7.61 12.71
C GLU A 287 -5.80 8.81 11.94
N LEU A 288 -4.50 9.08 12.06
CA LEU A 288 -3.84 10.18 11.34
C LEU A 288 -3.77 9.91 9.84
N CYS A 289 -3.52 8.66 9.43
CA CYS A 289 -3.34 8.26 8.03
C CYS A 289 -4.67 7.90 7.36
N ASN A 290 -5.53 8.89 7.13
CA ASN A 290 -6.86 8.72 6.57
C ASN A 290 -6.87 8.36 5.07
N GLY A 291 -5.78 8.58 4.35
CA GLY A 291 -5.60 8.19 2.94
C GLY A 291 -5.18 6.73 2.75
N GLY A 292 -4.88 6.04 3.83
CA GLY A 292 -4.51 4.63 3.84
C GLY A 292 -3.38 4.32 4.80
N HIS A 293 -3.46 3.14 5.38
CA HIS A 293 -2.50 2.61 6.34
C HIS A 293 -2.64 1.09 6.42
N ILE A 294 -1.63 0.43 6.97
CA ILE A 294 -1.67 -0.97 7.34
C ILE A 294 -0.69 -1.21 8.49
N SER A 295 -0.98 -2.14 9.38
CA SER A 295 0.01 -2.70 10.30
C SER A 295 0.18 -4.17 10.05
N TYR A 296 1.42 -4.62 9.98
CA TYR A 296 1.80 -6.02 9.84
C TYR A 296 2.26 -6.59 11.17
N VAL A 297 1.81 -7.79 11.47
CA VAL A 297 2.43 -8.64 12.48
C VAL A 297 2.88 -9.94 11.84
N GLU A 298 4.01 -10.45 12.31
CA GLU A 298 4.57 -11.70 11.84
C GLU A 298 4.38 -12.75 12.93
N LEU A 299 3.79 -13.89 12.56
CA LEU A 299 3.64 -15.05 13.44
C LEU A 299 4.57 -16.15 12.96
N ASP A 300 5.35 -16.69 13.91
CA ASP A 300 6.16 -17.87 13.66
C ASP A 300 5.28 -19.12 13.54
N GLY A 301 5.48 -19.88 12.48
CA GLY A 301 4.86 -21.17 12.28
C GLY A 301 3.51 -21.13 11.56
N ASP A 302 2.88 -22.29 11.52
CA ASP A 302 1.62 -22.53 10.82
C ASP A 302 0.43 -22.08 11.69
N VAL A 303 -0.16 -20.96 11.34
CA VAL A 303 -1.32 -20.37 12.07
C VAL A 303 -2.52 -21.29 12.12
N SER A 304 -2.67 -22.24 11.19
CA SER A 304 -3.76 -23.21 11.21
C SER A 304 -3.68 -24.16 12.40
N LYS A 305 -2.50 -24.32 13.00
CA LYS A 305 -2.28 -25.14 14.18
C LYS A 305 -2.60 -24.45 15.50
N ASN A 306 -2.78 -23.13 15.47
CA ASN A 306 -3.14 -22.34 16.66
C ASN A 306 -4.11 -21.20 16.28
N PRO A 307 -5.34 -21.53 15.88
CA PRO A 307 -6.33 -20.53 15.47
C PRO A 307 -6.74 -19.58 16.61
N GLU A 308 -6.63 -20.03 17.86
CA GLU A 308 -6.95 -19.20 19.03
C GLU A 308 -5.94 -18.04 19.19
N ALA A 309 -4.64 -18.30 18.97
CA ALA A 309 -3.62 -17.26 18.98
C ALA A 309 -3.83 -16.26 17.84
N PHE A 310 -4.20 -16.73 16.65
CA PHE A 310 -4.53 -15.89 15.51
C PHE A 310 -5.73 -14.99 15.81
N GLU A 311 -6.82 -15.57 16.36
CA GLU A 311 -8.00 -14.82 16.77
C GLU A 311 -7.67 -13.75 17.83
N ALA A 312 -6.82 -14.09 18.81
CA ALA A 312 -6.39 -13.14 19.84
C ALA A 312 -5.65 -11.94 19.25
N VAL A 313 -4.78 -12.15 18.27
CA VAL A 313 -4.08 -11.07 17.56
C VAL A 313 -5.08 -10.16 16.82
N ILE A 314 -6.01 -10.73 16.08
CA ILE A 314 -7.02 -9.95 15.35
C ILE A 314 -7.88 -9.12 16.31
N LYS A 315 -8.34 -9.73 17.39
CA LYS A 315 -9.11 -9.00 18.43
C LYS A 315 -8.32 -7.85 19.02
N TYR A 316 -7.05 -8.09 19.35
CA TYR A 316 -6.20 -7.04 19.91
C TYR A 316 -5.96 -5.89 18.93
N MET A 317 -5.73 -6.20 17.64
CA MET A 317 -5.66 -5.17 16.59
C MET A 317 -6.93 -4.32 16.53
N ALA A 318 -8.09 -4.97 16.57
CA ALA A 318 -9.38 -4.28 16.55
C ALA A 318 -9.57 -3.38 17.77
N ASP A 319 -9.28 -3.89 18.96
CA ASP A 319 -9.41 -3.16 20.22
C ASP A 319 -8.43 -1.98 20.31
N ALA A 320 -7.24 -2.12 19.74
CA ALA A 320 -6.23 -1.06 19.67
C ALA A 320 -6.57 0.03 18.63
N GLY A 321 -7.56 -0.19 17.75
CA GLY A 321 -7.95 0.77 16.71
C GLY A 321 -7.15 0.65 15.42
N ILE A 322 -6.51 -0.50 15.16
CA ILE A 322 -5.90 -0.79 13.85
C ILE A 322 -7.01 -0.85 12.79
N GLY A 323 -7.06 0.13 11.91
CA GLY A 323 -8.09 0.21 10.86
C GLY A 323 -7.88 -0.76 9.71
N TYR A 324 -6.65 -1.20 9.49
CA TYR A 324 -6.26 -2.20 8.51
C TYR A 324 -5.02 -2.94 9.00
N GLY A 325 -5.11 -4.24 9.18
CA GLY A 325 -4.05 -5.08 9.69
C GLY A 325 -3.84 -6.33 8.84
N ALA A 326 -2.62 -6.81 8.79
CA ALA A 326 -2.27 -8.08 8.17
C ALA A 326 -1.42 -8.93 9.12
N VAL A 327 -1.67 -10.21 9.09
CA VAL A 327 -0.90 -11.21 9.83
C VAL A 327 -0.12 -12.03 8.80
N ASN A 328 1.20 -11.85 8.80
CA ASN A 328 2.08 -12.55 7.90
C ASN A 328 2.64 -13.80 8.58
N VAL A 329 2.75 -14.86 7.82
CA VAL A 329 3.56 -16.03 8.19
C VAL A 329 4.78 -16.00 7.29
N PRO A 330 6.01 -15.92 7.85
CA PRO A 330 7.19 -15.92 7.01
C PRO A 330 7.26 -17.22 6.21
N VAL A 331 7.24 -17.10 4.91
CA VAL A 331 7.38 -18.21 3.97
C VAL A 331 8.51 -17.89 3.03
N ASP A 332 9.63 -18.56 3.23
CA ASP A 332 10.79 -18.45 2.38
C ASP A 332 10.73 -19.49 1.25
N PHE A 333 11.37 -19.16 0.15
CA PHE A 333 11.49 -20.04 -0.99
C PHE A 333 12.96 -20.26 -1.34
N ASP A 334 13.43 -21.52 -1.27
CA ASP A 334 14.75 -21.87 -1.77
C ASP A 334 14.70 -22.19 -3.27
N PRO A 335 15.22 -21.31 -4.15
CA PRO A 335 15.17 -21.51 -5.60
C PRO A 335 16.03 -22.68 -6.10
N VAL A 336 16.92 -23.22 -5.26
CA VAL A 336 17.82 -24.32 -5.58
C VAL A 336 17.11 -25.66 -5.43
N CYS A 337 16.50 -25.90 -4.27
CA CYS A 337 15.84 -27.17 -3.98
C CYS A 337 14.31 -27.12 -4.01
N GLY A 338 13.72 -25.92 -4.18
CA GLY A 338 12.28 -25.71 -4.24
C GLY A 338 11.57 -25.89 -2.90
N TYR A 339 12.28 -25.73 -1.78
CA TYR A 339 11.64 -25.71 -0.46
C TYR A 339 10.83 -24.41 -0.32
N THR A 340 9.62 -24.57 0.16
CA THR A 340 8.77 -23.46 0.58
C THR A 340 8.42 -23.67 2.05
N GLY A 341 8.65 -22.67 2.88
CA GLY A 341 8.44 -22.72 4.33
C GLY A 341 9.44 -21.81 5.03
N VAL A 342 9.43 -21.79 6.36
CA VAL A 342 10.35 -20.98 7.15
C VAL A 342 11.79 -21.50 6.93
N ILE A 343 12.65 -20.63 6.39
CA ILE A 343 14.08 -20.86 6.24
C ILE A 343 14.76 -19.82 7.12
N GLY A 344 15.37 -20.26 8.22
CA GLY A 344 16.29 -19.40 8.97
C GLY A 344 17.62 -19.25 8.23
N ASP A 345 18.74 -19.32 8.96
CA ASP A 345 20.09 -19.24 8.33
C ASP A 345 20.40 -20.40 7.39
N THR A 346 19.63 -21.49 7.45
CA THR A 346 19.92 -22.74 6.73
C THR A 346 18.64 -23.40 6.23
N CYS A 347 18.57 -23.69 4.93
CA CYS A 347 17.44 -24.39 4.34
C CYS A 347 17.27 -25.79 4.96
N PRO A 348 16.10 -26.11 5.56
CA PRO A 348 15.88 -27.39 6.23
C PRO A 348 15.82 -28.59 5.27
N ARG A 349 15.60 -28.35 3.95
CA ARG A 349 15.55 -29.41 2.95
C ARG A 349 16.91 -29.78 2.38
N CYS A 350 17.76 -28.80 2.04
CA CYS A 350 19.02 -29.04 1.35
C CYS A 350 20.27 -28.63 2.14
N GLY A 351 20.10 -27.98 3.28
CA GLY A 351 21.21 -27.53 4.14
C GLY A 351 21.97 -26.31 3.61
N ARG A 352 21.48 -25.64 2.55
CA ARG A 352 22.11 -24.42 2.02
C ARG A 352 21.95 -23.27 3.01
N LYS A 353 23.03 -22.53 3.22
CA LYS A 353 23.00 -21.30 4.01
C LYS A 353 22.51 -20.12 3.16
N ASP A 354 21.89 -19.16 3.79
CA ASP A 354 21.50 -17.92 3.12
C ASP A 354 22.74 -17.20 2.58
N GLY A 355 22.62 -16.65 1.36
CA GLY A 355 23.76 -16.02 0.65
C GLY A 355 24.85 -16.98 0.12
N GLU A 356 24.75 -18.28 0.39
CA GLU A 356 25.72 -19.27 -0.12
C GLU A 356 25.65 -19.40 -1.63
N LYS A 357 26.81 -19.19 -2.29
CA LYS A 357 26.95 -19.44 -3.72
C LYS A 357 27.02 -20.95 -3.99
N VAL A 358 26.13 -21.45 -4.81
CA VAL A 358 26.04 -22.86 -5.16
C VAL A 358 26.50 -23.05 -6.60
N SER A 359 27.33 -24.08 -6.87
CA SER A 359 27.77 -24.38 -8.23
C SER A 359 26.62 -24.90 -9.09
N ALA A 360 26.74 -24.77 -10.43
CA ALA A 360 25.72 -25.23 -11.36
C ALA A 360 25.48 -26.74 -11.24
N GLU A 361 26.53 -27.52 -11.02
CA GLU A 361 26.47 -28.97 -10.81
C GLU A 361 25.64 -29.30 -9.57
N ARG A 362 25.93 -28.61 -8.45
CA ARG A 362 25.20 -28.82 -7.20
C ARG A 362 23.73 -28.39 -7.29
N ILE A 363 23.44 -27.33 -8.03
CA ILE A 363 22.06 -26.93 -8.32
C ILE A 363 21.35 -28.04 -9.10
N HIS A 364 22.00 -28.58 -10.13
CA HIS A 364 21.42 -29.65 -10.94
C HIS A 364 21.15 -30.93 -10.11
N GLU A 365 22.08 -31.34 -9.28
CA GLU A 365 21.92 -32.49 -8.35
C GLU A 365 20.73 -32.27 -7.38
N LEU A 366 20.63 -31.10 -6.76
CA LEU A 366 19.56 -30.80 -5.80
C LEU A 366 18.19 -30.75 -6.49
N ARG A 367 18.11 -30.14 -7.67
CA ARG A 367 16.87 -30.13 -8.45
C ARG A 367 16.45 -31.53 -8.86
N LYS A 368 17.38 -32.37 -9.31
CA LYS A 368 17.10 -33.77 -9.65
C LYS A 368 16.65 -34.58 -8.41
N LYS A 369 17.32 -34.37 -7.27
CA LYS A 369 17.00 -35.07 -6.02
C LYS A 369 15.60 -34.70 -5.49
N TYR A 370 15.18 -33.45 -5.65
CA TYR A 370 13.91 -32.95 -5.13
C TYR A 370 12.83 -32.75 -6.20
N HIS A 371 13.02 -33.39 -7.37
CA HIS A 371 12.00 -33.44 -8.47
C HIS A 371 11.59 -32.07 -9.01
N ARG A 372 12.56 -31.22 -9.31
CA ARG A 372 12.34 -29.93 -9.91
C ARG A 372 12.85 -29.80 -11.34
#